data_ed0ad6978832c80d7dd9973724580a7d
#
_entry.id   ed0ad6978832c80d7dd9973724580a7d
#
_cell.length_a   1.000
_cell.length_b   1.000
_cell.length_c   1.000
_cell.angle_alpha   90.00
_cell.angle_beta   90.00
_cell.angle_gamma   90.00
#
_symmetry.space_group_name_H-M   'P 1'
#
loop_
_entity.id
_entity.type
_entity.pdbx_description
1 polymer ?
#
loop_
_entity_poly.entity_id
_entity_poly.type
_entity_poly.pdbx_seq_one_letter_code
_entity_poly.pdbx_strand_id
1 'polypeptide(L)'
;MDKKSYLSHSEAVILQAIASSYKYGFDIMDISGLPSGTVYPALRRLEETGLVESRWEKEGVAQRAQRPARKYYELTRVGKEALAEALKRYRLLDRLVPRVPRSVKPSTERG
;
A
#
# COMPACT_ATOMS: atom_id res chain seq x y z
N MET A 1 8.31 -26.85 5.51
CA MET A 1 7.85 -26.53 5.80
C MET A 1 7.21 -25.85 5.54
N ASP A 2 6.95 -25.77 5.53
CA ASP A 2 6.46 -25.04 5.33
C ASP A 2 5.74 -24.36 6.10
N LYS A 3 6.02 -23.93 6.57
CA LYS A 3 5.42 -23.19 7.35
C LYS A 3 4.85 -22.13 6.60
N LYS A 4 3.63 -21.93 6.60
CA LYS A 4 3.01 -20.95 5.90
C LYS A 4 3.33 -19.66 6.51
N SER A 5 3.70 -18.73 5.76
CA SER A 5 4.07 -17.44 6.24
C SER A 5 2.92 -16.48 6.05
N TYR A 6 2.30 -16.08 7.11
CA TYR A 6 1.18 -15.15 6.99
C TYR A 6 1.65 -13.71 7.07
N LEU A 7 0.93 -12.84 6.43
CA LEU A 7 1.22 -11.42 6.53
C LEU A 7 0.95 -10.95 7.94
N SER A 8 1.78 -10.05 8.42
CA SER A 8 1.50 -9.40 9.70
C SER A 8 0.32 -8.45 9.50
N HIS A 9 -0.26 -8.01 10.59
CA HIS A 9 -1.37 -7.07 10.50
C HIS A 9 -0.94 -5.79 9.79
N SER A 10 0.24 -5.25 10.10
CA SER A 10 0.72 -4.05 9.45
C SER A 10 0.91 -4.26 7.95
N GLU A 11 1.44 -5.40 7.56
CA GLU A 11 1.63 -5.67 6.15
C GLU A 11 0.29 -5.77 5.43
N ALA A 12 -0.70 -6.38 6.07
CA ALA A 12 -2.01 -6.49 5.47
C ALA A 12 -2.66 -5.11 5.31
N VAL A 13 -2.49 -4.24 6.31
CA VAL A 13 -3.02 -2.88 6.22
C VAL A 13 -2.37 -2.14 5.05
N ILE A 14 -1.06 -2.32 4.88
CA ILE A 14 -0.35 -1.64 3.79
C ILE A 14 -0.85 -2.15 2.44
N LEU A 15 -1.01 -3.46 2.29
CA LEU A 15 -1.52 -3.98 1.02
C LEU A 15 -2.93 -3.47 0.75
N GLN A 16 -3.76 -3.38 1.79
CA GLN A 16 -5.11 -2.87 1.63
C GLN A 16 -5.09 -1.40 1.21
N ALA A 17 -4.18 -0.62 1.77
CA ALA A 17 -4.04 0.78 1.39
C ALA A 17 -3.70 0.90 -0.10
N ILE A 18 -2.72 0.10 -0.54
CA ILE A 18 -2.33 0.14 -1.94
C ILE A 18 -3.49 -0.28 -2.84
N ALA A 19 -4.21 -1.32 -2.45
CA ALA A 19 -5.36 -1.78 -3.22
C ALA A 19 -6.45 -0.72 -3.29
N SER A 20 -6.49 0.17 -2.31
CA SER A 20 -7.48 1.24 -2.28
C SER A 20 -6.95 2.53 -2.88
N SER A 21 -5.87 2.43 -3.66
CA SER A 21 -5.30 3.55 -4.41
C SER A 21 -4.41 4.49 -3.61
N TYR A 22 -4.05 4.14 -2.39
CA TYR A 22 -3.08 4.91 -1.63
C TYR A 22 -1.72 4.28 -1.95
N LYS A 23 -1.10 4.74 -3.05
CA LYS A 23 0.06 4.06 -3.60
C LYS A 23 1.41 4.63 -3.23
N TYR A 24 1.44 5.81 -2.65
CA TYR A 24 2.71 6.40 -2.25
C TYR A 24 2.93 6.17 -0.76
N GLY A 25 4.17 6.01 -0.37
CA GLY A 25 4.48 5.76 1.04
C GLY A 25 3.85 6.76 1.98
N PHE A 26 3.87 8.03 1.60
CA PHE A 26 3.31 9.06 2.45
C PHE A 26 1.79 8.86 2.61
N ASP A 27 1.10 8.54 1.52
CA ASP A 27 -0.34 8.32 1.59
C ASP A 27 -0.66 7.07 2.40
N ILE A 28 0.16 6.05 2.30
CA ILE A 28 -0.04 4.85 3.08
C ILE A 28 0.09 5.16 4.57
N MET A 29 1.08 5.96 4.94
CA MET A 29 1.24 6.36 6.32
C MET A 29 0.03 7.15 6.80
N ASP A 30 -0.43 8.05 5.96
CA ASP A 30 -1.54 8.92 6.32
C ASP A 30 -2.82 8.13 6.57
N ILE A 31 -3.18 7.24 5.65
CA ILE A 31 -4.45 6.53 5.80
C ILE A 31 -4.37 5.43 6.86
N SER A 32 -3.21 4.85 7.06
CA SER A 32 -3.07 3.74 7.99
C SER A 32 -2.72 4.16 9.40
N GLY A 33 -2.16 5.35 9.55
CA GLY A 33 -1.67 5.78 10.85
C GLY A 33 -0.38 5.12 11.26
N LEU A 34 0.22 4.33 10.38
CA LEU A 34 1.47 3.66 10.72
C LEU A 34 2.64 4.60 10.51
N PRO A 35 3.64 4.54 11.37
CA PRO A 35 4.80 5.43 11.22
C PRO A 35 5.73 4.97 10.12
N SER A 36 6.58 5.88 9.66
CA SER A 36 7.50 5.58 8.57
C SER A 36 8.42 4.41 8.91
N GLY A 37 8.81 4.29 10.17
CA GLY A 37 9.65 3.18 10.58
C GLY A 37 9.00 1.82 10.43
N THR A 38 7.69 1.78 10.27
CA THR A 38 6.97 0.55 10.04
C THR A 38 6.67 0.41 8.55
N VAL A 39 6.23 1.49 7.91
CA VAL A 39 5.78 1.42 6.52
C VAL A 39 6.91 1.10 5.55
N TYR A 40 8.02 1.83 5.61
CA TYR A 40 9.04 1.64 4.60
C TYR A 40 9.77 0.30 4.71
N PRO A 41 10.12 -0.19 5.90
CA PRO A 41 10.67 -1.54 5.98
C PRO A 41 9.69 -2.61 5.51
N ALA A 42 8.40 -2.42 5.79
CA ALA A 42 7.40 -3.38 5.35
C ALA A 42 7.27 -3.37 3.84
N LEU A 43 7.27 -2.18 3.22
CA LEU A 43 7.22 -2.10 1.77
C LEU A 43 8.41 -2.79 1.13
N ARG A 44 9.59 -2.65 1.75
CA ARG A 44 10.76 -3.31 1.22
C ARG A 44 10.61 -4.83 1.29
N ARG A 45 10.11 -5.34 2.40
CA ARG A 45 9.91 -6.79 2.51
C ARG A 45 8.86 -7.27 1.52
N LEU A 46 7.78 -6.51 1.35
CA LEU A 46 6.74 -6.91 0.44
C LEU A 46 7.23 -6.91 -1.00
N GLU A 47 8.11 -5.98 -1.33
CA GLU A 47 8.68 -5.95 -2.65
C GLU A 47 9.64 -7.12 -2.85
N GLU A 48 10.45 -7.42 -1.85
CA GLU A 48 11.40 -8.52 -1.93
C GLU A 48 10.71 -9.87 -2.07
N THR A 49 9.53 -10.00 -1.48
CA THR A 49 8.81 -11.26 -1.57
C THR A 49 7.84 -11.29 -2.75
N GLY A 50 7.83 -10.25 -3.57
CA GLY A 50 7.02 -10.27 -4.78
C GLY A 50 5.56 -9.95 -4.61
N LEU A 51 5.17 -9.38 -3.49
CA LEU A 51 3.77 -9.03 -3.28
C LEU A 51 3.45 -7.64 -3.79
N VAL A 52 4.43 -6.76 -3.88
CA VAL A 52 4.25 -5.45 -4.51
C VAL A 52 5.42 -5.19 -5.42
N GLU A 53 5.22 -4.29 -6.36
CA GLU A 53 6.31 -3.80 -7.19
C GLU A 53 6.27 -2.29 -7.11
N SER A 54 7.41 -1.67 -7.28
CA SER A 54 7.51 -0.22 -7.18
C SER A 54 7.95 0.36 -8.51
N ARG A 55 7.56 1.61 -8.73
CA ARG A 55 7.96 2.33 -9.90
C ARG A 55 8.14 3.78 -9.51
N TRP A 56 8.97 4.47 -10.25
CA TRP A 56 9.15 5.89 -10.02
C TRP A 56 8.18 6.66 -10.91
N GLU A 57 7.72 7.79 -10.42
CA GLU A 57 6.91 8.66 -11.25
C GLU A 57 7.69 9.07 -12.47
N LYS A 58 6.98 9.36 -13.54
CA LYS A 58 7.63 9.84 -14.73
C LYS A 58 8.21 11.20 -14.44
N GLU A 59 9.36 11.47 -15.05
CA GLU A 59 10.06 12.70 -14.82
C GLU A 59 9.20 13.92 -15.09
N GLY A 60 8.41 13.92 -16.13
CA GLY A 60 7.58 15.07 -16.45
C GLY A 60 6.57 15.39 -15.37
N VAL A 61 6.03 14.35 -14.71
CA VAL A 61 5.07 14.56 -13.65
C VAL A 61 5.72 15.28 -12.48
N ALA A 62 6.89 14.81 -12.07
CA ALA A 62 7.59 15.42 -10.94
C ALA A 62 8.01 16.83 -11.27
N GLN A 63 8.48 17.07 -12.49
CA GLN A 63 8.91 18.40 -12.88
C GLN A 63 7.76 19.38 -12.86
N ARG A 64 6.61 18.98 -13.36
CA ARG A 64 5.47 19.89 -13.37
C ARG A 64 5.01 20.20 -11.94
N ALA A 65 5.20 19.26 -11.02
CA ALA A 65 4.83 19.49 -9.64
C ALA A 65 5.95 20.19 -8.86
N GLN A 66 7.08 20.42 -9.51
CA GLN A 66 8.21 21.11 -8.91
C GLN A 66 8.68 20.42 -7.63
N ARG A 67 8.84 19.14 -7.70
CA ARG A 67 9.33 18.34 -6.58
C ARG A 67 10.05 17.13 -7.14
N PRO A 68 10.81 16.41 -6.33
CA PRO A 68 11.48 15.19 -6.78
C PRO A 68 10.46 14.14 -7.14
N ALA A 69 10.82 13.25 -8.05
CA ALA A 69 9.96 12.15 -8.42
C ALA A 69 9.74 11.26 -7.20
N ARG A 70 8.56 10.70 -7.10
CA ARG A 70 8.21 9.83 -5.98
C ARG A 70 8.04 8.41 -6.45
N LYS A 71 8.28 7.49 -5.53
CA LYS A 71 8.13 6.08 -5.81
C LYS A 71 6.72 5.67 -5.44
N TYR A 72 6.08 4.90 -6.27
CA TYR A 72 4.75 4.41 -5.95
C TYR A 72 4.73 2.88 -6.08
N TYR A 73 3.75 2.27 -5.44
CA TYR A 73 3.69 0.83 -5.30
C TYR A 73 2.38 0.29 -5.84
N GLU A 74 2.44 -0.91 -6.38
CA GLU A 74 1.25 -1.59 -6.86
C GLU A 74 1.30 -3.03 -6.44
N LEU A 75 0.14 -3.64 -6.23
CA LEU A 75 0.10 -5.05 -5.88
C LEU A 75 0.39 -5.88 -7.13
N THR A 76 1.15 -6.95 -6.94
CA THR A 76 1.29 -7.95 -7.98
C THR A 76 0.09 -8.87 -7.87
N ARG A 77 -0.02 -9.82 -8.80
CA ARG A 77 -1.10 -10.80 -8.70
C ARG A 77 -0.99 -11.60 -7.40
N VAL A 78 0.23 -11.99 -7.04
CA VAL A 78 0.45 -12.72 -5.80
C VAL A 78 0.09 -11.85 -4.62
N GLY A 79 0.37 -10.55 -4.70
CA GLY A 79 0.00 -9.62 -3.64
C GLY A 79 -1.50 -9.53 -3.46
N LYS A 80 -2.25 -9.55 -4.57
CA LYS A 80 -3.69 -9.50 -4.48
C LYS A 80 -4.25 -10.75 -3.82
N GLU A 81 -3.66 -11.89 -4.13
CA GLU A 81 -4.07 -13.14 -3.52
C GLU A 81 -3.75 -13.15 -2.04
N ALA A 82 -2.59 -12.65 -1.66
CA ALA A 82 -2.20 -12.59 -0.26
C ALA A 82 -3.13 -11.65 0.51
N LEU A 83 -3.54 -10.55 -0.10
CA LEU A 83 -4.46 -9.64 0.55
C LEU A 83 -5.81 -10.29 0.75
N ALA A 84 -6.31 -11.00 -0.24
CA ALA A 84 -7.60 -11.67 -0.10
C ALA A 84 -7.57 -12.66 1.06
N GLU A 85 -6.45 -13.36 1.22
CA GLU A 85 -6.32 -14.29 2.32
C GLU A 85 -6.27 -13.55 3.65
N ALA A 86 -5.59 -12.43 3.69
CA ALA A 86 -5.48 -11.64 4.91
C ALA A 86 -6.83 -11.07 5.33
N LEU A 87 -7.66 -10.68 4.36
CA LEU A 87 -8.97 -10.14 4.67
C LEU A 87 -9.85 -11.17 5.36
N LYS A 88 -9.63 -12.44 5.08
CA LYS A 88 -10.39 -13.48 5.77
C LYS A 88 -9.90 -13.64 7.19
N ARG A 89 -8.61 -13.41 7.41
CA ARG A 89 -8.05 -13.60 8.74
C ARG A 89 -8.25 -12.40 9.64
N TYR A 90 -8.15 -11.20 9.10
CA TYR A 90 -8.23 -9.98 9.90
C TYR A 90 -9.55 -9.29 9.62
N ARG A 91 -10.54 -9.61 10.40
CA ARG A 91 -11.87 -9.06 10.14
C ARG A 91 -12.00 -7.57 10.20
N LEU A 92 -11.19 -6.90 10.98
CA LEU A 92 -11.30 -5.46 11.10
C LEU A 92 -10.51 -4.68 10.06
N LEU A 93 -9.86 -5.41 9.14
CA LEU A 93 -9.01 -4.75 8.18
C LEU A 93 -9.76 -3.73 7.32
N ASP A 94 -10.97 -4.06 6.91
CA ASP A 94 -11.75 -3.16 6.08
C ASP A 94 -12.08 -1.87 6.80
N ARG A 95 -12.17 -1.90 8.11
CA ARG A 95 -12.44 -0.71 8.86
C ARG A 95 -11.20 0.14 9.00
N LEU A 96 -10.03 -0.49 9.00
CA LEU A 96 -8.79 0.23 9.15
C LEU A 96 -8.44 0.95 7.85
N VAL A 97 -8.73 0.33 6.72
CA VAL A 97 -8.47 0.94 5.43
C VAL A 97 -9.71 0.69 4.59
N PRO A 98 -10.65 1.60 4.58
CA PRO A 98 -11.91 1.39 3.84
C PRO A 98 -11.66 1.20 2.36
N ARG A 99 -12.49 0.37 1.74
CA ARG A 99 -12.41 0.17 0.33
C ARG A 99 -13.23 1.25 -0.32
N VAL A 100 -12.61 2.20 -0.90
CA VAL A 100 -13.32 3.29 -1.54
C VAL A 100 -13.26 3.18 -3.03
N PRO A 101 -14.26 3.70 -3.73
CA PRO A 101 -14.27 3.67 -5.18
C PRO A 101 -13.09 4.43 -5.73
N ARG A 102 -12.61 3.99 -6.91
CA ARG A 102 -11.50 4.68 -7.49
C ARG A 102 -11.77 6.11 -7.81
N SER A 103 -12.98 6.50 -7.92
CA SER A 103 -13.30 7.89 -8.23
C SER A 103 -13.00 8.80 -7.06
N VAL A 104 -12.77 8.25 -5.88
CA VAL A 104 -12.48 9.06 -4.72
C VAL A 104 -10.98 9.12 -4.54
N LYS A 105 -10.41 10.30 -4.57
CA LYS A 105 -8.98 10.45 -4.42
C LYS A 105 -8.66 10.88 -3.03
N PRO A 106 -7.76 10.19 -2.36
CA PRO A 106 -7.47 10.48 -0.96
C PRO A 106 -7.09 11.92 -0.68
N SER A 107 -6.21 12.45 -1.47
CA SER A 107 -5.73 13.78 -1.18
C SER A 107 -6.71 14.86 -1.50
N THR A 108 -7.73 14.59 -2.29
CA THR A 108 -8.65 15.64 -2.65
C THR A 108 -9.87 15.67 -1.77
N GLU A 109 -10.04 14.59 -1.01
CA GLU A 109 -11.17 14.58 -0.16
C GLU A 109 -11.07 15.48 0.98
N ARG A 110 -9.99 16.05 1.22
CA ARG A 110 -9.91 16.83 2.28
C ARG A 110 -10.25 18.03 1.91
N GLY A 111 -10.77 18.33 1.34
CA GLY A 111 -11.19 19.54 0.89
C GLY A 111 -11.35 20.59 1.75
#